data_2a8937b830a6913269ab90835edc98be
#
_entry.id   2a8937b830a6913269ab90835edc98be
#
_cell.length_a   1.000
_cell.length_b   1.000
_cell.length_c   1.000
_cell.angle_alpha   90.00
_cell.angle_beta   90.00
_cell.angle_gamma   90.00
#
_symmetry.space_group_name_H-M   'P 1'
#
loop_
_entity.id
_entity.type
_entity.pdbx_description
1 polymer ?
#
loop_
_entity_poly.entity_id
_entity_poly.type
_entity_poly.pdbx_seq_one_letter_code
_entity_poly.pdbx_strand_id
1 'polypeptide(L)'
;MPDFDYFNWLVFPLLIFCSRLVDVSLGTMRHIFVARGFKKFAPLLGFFEVLLWIVVAKQIFNEANSWHHYVAWAAGFATGNYIGLILEERLALGLQMLRIITDQDCEALVKELTEGNHGISIVDGQGSQGPIKIIFTVVARKNLKQVIAVVLKHNPTAFYSIEDVRNAQSGIFSSTKDHSFFSLRRLGKQK
;
A
#
# COMPACT_ATOMS: atom_id res chain seq x y z
N MET A 1 -2.33 -51.41 -16.01
CA MET A 1 -2.84 -50.01 -16.06
C MET A 1 -1.62 -49.15 -15.80
N PRO A 2 -1.28 -48.15 -16.59
CA PRO A 2 -0.19 -47.26 -16.23
C PRO A 2 -0.59 -46.56 -14.96
N ASP A 3 0.24 -46.68 -13.92
CA ASP A 3 0.03 -45.98 -12.67
C ASP A 3 -0.04 -44.48 -12.96
N PHE A 4 -1.19 -43.88 -12.65
CA PHE A 4 -1.39 -42.45 -12.87
C PHE A 4 -0.41 -41.71 -11.92
N ASP A 5 0.55 -40.98 -12.51
CA ASP A 5 1.59 -40.28 -11.76
C ASP A 5 0.98 -39.03 -11.09
N TYR A 6 0.33 -39.25 -9.94
CA TYR A 6 -0.29 -38.20 -9.13
C TYR A 6 0.69 -37.09 -8.75
N PHE A 7 1.98 -37.42 -8.64
CA PHE A 7 2.98 -36.43 -8.27
C PHE A 7 3.16 -35.40 -9.39
N ASN A 8 3.40 -35.85 -10.62
CA ASN A 8 3.63 -34.94 -11.74
C ASN A 8 2.36 -34.23 -12.22
N TRP A 9 1.19 -34.86 -11.99
CA TRP A 9 -0.08 -34.29 -12.48
C TRP A 9 -0.73 -33.32 -11.49
N LEU A 10 -0.57 -33.50 -10.19
CA LEU A 10 -1.27 -32.69 -9.17
C LEU A 10 -0.31 -32.02 -8.20
N VAL A 11 0.60 -32.78 -7.58
CA VAL A 11 1.44 -32.26 -6.50
C VAL A 11 2.46 -31.25 -7.01
N PHE A 12 3.13 -31.57 -8.10
CA PHE A 12 4.18 -30.72 -8.67
C PHE A 12 3.63 -29.38 -9.21
N PRO A 13 2.52 -29.32 -10.01
CA PRO A 13 1.89 -28.08 -10.40
C PRO A 13 1.41 -27.24 -9.20
N LEU A 14 0.90 -27.88 -8.14
CA LEU A 14 0.49 -27.17 -6.92
C LEU A 14 1.70 -26.52 -6.20
N LEU A 15 2.83 -27.23 -6.12
CA LEU A 15 4.06 -26.69 -5.56
C LEU A 15 4.59 -25.52 -6.40
N ILE A 16 4.55 -25.62 -7.73
CA ILE A 16 4.89 -24.53 -8.65
C ILE A 16 3.99 -23.31 -8.38
N PHE A 17 2.68 -23.52 -8.31
CA PHE A 17 1.71 -22.46 -8.04
C PHE A 17 1.98 -21.77 -6.69
N CYS A 18 2.11 -22.55 -5.60
CA CYS A 18 2.32 -22.01 -4.26
C CYS A 18 3.65 -21.27 -4.14
N SER A 19 4.73 -21.82 -4.67
CA SER A 19 6.05 -21.18 -4.65
C SER A 19 6.04 -19.87 -5.43
N ARG A 20 5.40 -19.86 -6.60
CA ARG A 20 5.27 -18.67 -7.43
C ARG A 20 4.38 -17.61 -6.80
N LEU A 21 3.31 -18.02 -6.13
CA LEU A 21 2.44 -17.12 -5.36
C LEU A 21 3.24 -16.37 -4.28
N VAL A 22 4.05 -17.07 -3.50
CA VAL A 22 4.88 -16.47 -2.44
C VAL A 22 5.93 -15.53 -3.04
N ASP A 23 6.70 -16.02 -4.02
CA ASP A 23 7.76 -15.27 -4.71
C ASP A 23 7.23 -13.93 -5.27
N VAL A 24 6.14 -13.98 -6.04
CA VAL A 24 5.55 -12.80 -6.68
C VAL A 24 4.90 -11.85 -5.66
N SER A 25 4.29 -12.37 -4.60
CA SER A 25 3.76 -11.52 -3.53
C SER A 25 4.88 -10.73 -2.83
N LEU A 26 6.04 -11.36 -2.56
CA LEU A 26 7.22 -10.69 -2.02
C LEU A 26 7.75 -9.63 -2.99
N GLY A 27 7.85 -9.95 -4.28
CA GLY A 27 8.27 -9.03 -5.34
C GLY A 27 7.35 -7.80 -5.43
N THR A 28 6.04 -8.00 -5.40
CA THR A 28 5.06 -6.92 -5.41
C THR A 28 5.25 -6.00 -4.20
N MET A 29 5.38 -6.56 -3.00
CA MET A 29 5.66 -5.78 -1.77
C MET A 29 6.98 -5.02 -1.87
N ARG A 30 8.03 -5.63 -2.40
CA ARG A 30 9.33 -4.98 -2.61
C ARG A 30 9.21 -3.75 -3.53
N HIS A 31 8.50 -3.87 -4.65
CA HIS A 31 8.29 -2.74 -5.57
C HIS A 31 7.59 -1.57 -4.87
N ILE A 32 6.59 -1.85 -4.05
CA ILE A 32 5.88 -0.84 -3.27
C ILE A 32 6.81 -0.19 -2.24
N PHE A 33 7.65 -0.98 -1.54
CA PHE A 33 8.62 -0.44 -0.58
C PHE A 33 9.71 0.41 -1.25
N VAL A 34 10.14 0.06 -2.47
CA VAL A 34 11.04 0.89 -3.27
C VAL A 34 10.38 2.23 -3.61
N ALA A 35 9.14 2.19 -4.14
CA ALA A 35 8.39 3.39 -4.49
C ALA A 35 8.16 4.34 -3.29
N ARG A 36 7.94 3.77 -2.11
CA ARG A 36 7.77 4.51 -0.85
C ARG A 36 9.08 4.91 -0.16
N GLY A 37 10.24 4.50 -0.70
CA GLY A 37 11.56 4.88 -0.18
C GLY A 37 12.00 4.15 1.09
N PHE A 38 11.51 2.94 1.35
CA PHE A 38 11.93 2.10 2.48
C PHE A 38 13.29 1.42 2.19
N LYS A 39 14.37 2.18 2.33
CA LYS A 39 15.74 1.78 1.96
C LYS A 39 16.27 0.52 2.64
N LYS A 40 15.77 0.14 3.80
CA LYS A 40 16.23 -1.04 4.55
C LYS A 40 15.44 -2.31 4.21
N PHE A 41 14.12 -2.17 4.03
CA PHE A 41 13.22 -3.32 3.82
C PHE A 41 13.20 -3.80 2.37
N ALA A 42 13.28 -2.88 1.41
CA ALA A 42 13.27 -3.24 0.00
C ALA A 42 14.43 -4.17 -0.40
N PRO A 43 15.71 -3.91 -0.02
CA PRO A 43 16.80 -4.83 -0.32
C PRO A 43 16.66 -6.19 0.40
N LEU A 44 16.17 -6.20 1.64
CA LEU A 44 15.96 -7.43 2.40
C LEU A 44 14.93 -8.34 1.71
N LEU A 45 13.80 -7.77 1.29
CA LEU A 45 12.79 -8.52 0.52
C LEU A 45 13.36 -9.02 -0.82
N GLY A 46 14.15 -8.18 -1.50
CA GLY A 46 14.80 -8.57 -2.75
C GLY A 46 15.76 -9.75 -2.61
N PHE A 47 16.49 -9.81 -1.50
CA PHE A 47 17.35 -10.96 -1.20
C PHE A 47 16.56 -12.26 -1.11
N PHE A 48 15.47 -12.28 -0.34
CA PHE A 48 14.63 -13.48 -0.19
C PHE A 48 13.90 -13.84 -1.48
N GLU A 49 13.39 -12.85 -2.23
CA GLU A 49 12.75 -13.05 -3.52
C GLU A 49 13.69 -13.73 -4.52
N VAL A 50 14.91 -13.22 -4.69
CA VAL A 50 15.89 -13.81 -5.63
C VAL A 50 16.30 -15.20 -5.19
N LEU A 51 16.48 -15.43 -3.89
CA LEU A 51 16.85 -16.74 -3.36
C LEU A 51 15.75 -17.78 -3.62
N LEU A 52 14.49 -17.44 -3.36
CA LEU A 52 13.33 -18.27 -3.69
C LEU A 52 13.26 -18.55 -5.20
N TRP A 53 13.42 -17.49 -6.00
CA TRP A 53 13.35 -17.60 -7.45
C TRP A 53 14.40 -18.59 -8.01
N ILE A 54 15.66 -18.52 -7.55
CA ILE A 54 16.71 -19.43 -8.01
C ILE A 54 16.39 -20.89 -7.67
N VAL A 55 15.90 -21.16 -6.44
CA VAL A 55 15.54 -22.51 -6.01
C VAL A 55 14.42 -23.08 -6.85
N VAL A 56 13.36 -22.31 -7.06
CA VAL A 56 12.17 -22.73 -7.81
C VAL A 56 12.47 -22.84 -9.30
N ALA A 57 13.20 -21.88 -9.89
CA ALA A 57 13.57 -21.91 -11.29
C ALA A 57 14.39 -23.16 -11.65
N LYS A 58 15.39 -23.52 -10.81
CA LYS A 58 16.17 -24.73 -11.03
C LYS A 58 15.29 -25.97 -11.13
N GLN A 59 14.31 -26.12 -10.26
CA GLN A 59 13.43 -27.28 -10.25
C GLN A 59 12.51 -27.32 -11.46
N ILE A 60 11.96 -26.16 -11.84
CA ILE A 60 11.08 -26.06 -13.00
C ILE A 60 11.81 -26.34 -14.30
N PHE A 61 13.01 -25.80 -14.51
CA PHE A 61 13.79 -26.05 -15.72
C PHE A 61 14.18 -27.52 -15.88
N ASN A 62 14.30 -28.26 -14.78
CA ASN A 62 14.65 -29.69 -14.85
C ASN A 62 13.42 -30.60 -15.04
N GLU A 63 12.26 -30.25 -14.51
CA GLU A 63 11.13 -31.18 -14.38
C GLU A 63 9.84 -30.72 -15.09
N ALA A 64 9.72 -29.42 -15.47
CA ALA A 64 8.50 -28.90 -16.08
C ALA A 64 8.44 -29.17 -17.58
N ASN A 65 7.98 -30.36 -17.95
CA ASN A 65 7.85 -30.79 -19.38
C ASN A 65 6.42 -30.76 -19.92
N SER A 66 5.42 -30.34 -19.11
CA SER A 66 4.01 -30.42 -19.47
C SER A 66 3.32 -29.07 -19.41
N TRP A 67 2.34 -28.84 -20.28
CA TRP A 67 1.62 -27.56 -20.38
C TRP A 67 0.94 -27.12 -19.07
N HIS A 68 0.47 -28.07 -18.24
CA HIS A 68 -0.18 -27.75 -16.96
C HIS A 68 0.80 -27.14 -15.93
N HIS A 69 2.09 -27.44 -15.99
CA HIS A 69 3.13 -26.78 -15.19
C HIS A 69 3.24 -25.29 -15.54
N TYR A 70 3.18 -24.95 -16.84
CA TYR A 70 3.22 -23.55 -17.29
C TYR A 70 1.96 -22.79 -16.88
N VAL A 71 0.79 -23.44 -16.94
CA VAL A 71 -0.47 -22.85 -16.47
C VAL A 71 -0.42 -22.60 -14.95
N ALA A 72 0.08 -23.55 -14.16
CA ALA A 72 0.26 -23.39 -12.73
C ALA A 72 1.21 -22.22 -12.40
N TRP A 73 2.31 -22.08 -13.16
CA TRP A 73 3.25 -20.97 -13.03
C TRP A 73 2.58 -19.62 -13.30
N ALA A 74 1.85 -19.51 -14.41
CA ALA A 74 1.15 -18.28 -14.80
C ALA A 74 0.03 -17.91 -13.82
N ALA A 75 -0.73 -18.89 -13.35
CA ALA A 75 -1.78 -18.71 -12.36
C ALA A 75 -1.20 -18.27 -11.01
N GLY A 76 -0.08 -18.87 -10.57
CA GLY A 76 0.64 -18.47 -9.36
C GLY A 76 1.14 -17.02 -9.44
N PHE A 77 1.65 -16.59 -10.61
CA PHE A 77 2.07 -15.22 -10.87
C PHE A 77 0.91 -14.23 -10.73
N ALA A 78 -0.20 -14.49 -11.42
CA ALA A 78 -1.38 -13.62 -11.38
C ALA A 78 -1.96 -13.51 -9.97
N THR A 79 -2.12 -14.64 -9.29
CA THR A 79 -2.64 -14.70 -7.93
C THR A 79 -1.67 -14.04 -6.93
N GLY A 80 -0.36 -14.23 -7.11
CA GLY A 80 0.67 -13.61 -6.27
C GLY A 80 0.67 -12.09 -6.35
N ASN A 81 0.50 -11.51 -7.55
CA ASN A 81 0.33 -10.07 -7.71
C ASN A 81 -0.91 -9.55 -6.98
N TYR A 82 -2.04 -10.25 -7.13
CA TYR A 82 -3.28 -9.87 -6.48
C TYR A 82 -3.16 -9.90 -4.95
N ILE A 83 -2.58 -10.98 -4.40
CA ILE A 83 -2.34 -11.09 -2.96
C ILE A 83 -1.35 -10.03 -2.48
N GLY A 84 -0.29 -9.75 -3.23
CA GLY A 84 0.67 -8.70 -2.91
C GLY A 84 0.02 -7.32 -2.79
N LEU A 85 -0.91 -6.98 -3.67
CA LEU A 85 -1.70 -5.74 -3.60
C LEU A 85 -2.63 -5.71 -2.38
N ILE A 86 -3.33 -6.81 -2.08
CA ILE A 86 -4.17 -6.91 -0.87
C ILE A 86 -3.34 -6.72 0.41
N LEU A 87 -2.15 -7.32 0.46
CA LEU A 87 -1.24 -7.15 1.61
C LEU A 87 -0.81 -5.69 1.76
N GLU A 88 -0.51 -5.01 0.66
CA GLU A 88 -0.18 -3.58 0.66
C GLU A 88 -1.33 -2.72 1.19
N GLU A 89 -2.54 -2.97 0.69
CA GLU A 89 -3.73 -2.25 1.16
C GLU A 89 -4.00 -2.45 2.65
N ARG A 90 -3.79 -3.68 3.15
CA ARG A 90 -3.95 -3.98 4.59
C ARG A 90 -2.90 -3.33 5.46
N LEU A 91 -1.65 -3.30 5.00
CA LEU A 91 -0.57 -2.62 5.69
C LEU A 91 -0.79 -1.11 5.75
N ALA A 92 -1.50 -0.55 4.76
CA ALA A 92 -1.88 0.87 4.67
C ALA A 92 -0.74 1.82 5.07
N LEU A 93 0.48 1.51 4.56
CA LEU A 93 1.69 2.26 4.92
C LEU A 93 1.71 3.63 4.24
N GLY A 94 2.30 4.62 4.93
CA GLY A 94 2.54 5.95 4.38
C GLY A 94 1.55 7.00 4.83
N LEU A 95 1.73 8.20 4.29
CA LEU A 95 0.92 9.38 4.53
C LEU A 95 0.16 9.74 3.27
N GLN A 96 -1.06 10.25 3.45
CA GLN A 96 -1.87 10.77 2.37
C GLN A 96 -2.35 12.16 2.70
N MET A 97 -2.37 13.03 1.72
CA MET A 97 -2.98 14.34 1.81
C MET A 97 -4.42 14.23 1.31
N LEU A 98 -5.34 14.59 2.17
CA LEU A 98 -6.74 14.76 1.85
C LEU A 98 -6.98 16.24 1.59
N ARG A 99 -7.41 16.56 0.36
CA ARG A 99 -7.87 17.89 -0.04
C ARG A 99 -9.37 17.86 -0.12
N ILE A 100 -10.03 18.74 0.61
CA ILE A 100 -11.49 18.86 0.63
C ILE A 100 -11.84 20.22 0.08
N ILE A 101 -12.78 20.28 -0.88
CA ILE A 101 -13.26 21.52 -1.47
C ILE A 101 -14.75 21.64 -1.16
N THR A 102 -15.12 22.73 -0.53
CA THR A 102 -16.51 22.98 -0.11
C THR A 102 -16.89 24.45 -0.30
N ASP A 103 -18.14 24.70 -0.64
CA ASP A 103 -18.80 25.99 -0.65
C ASP A 103 -19.62 26.23 0.64
N GLN A 104 -19.70 25.22 1.50
CA GLN A 104 -20.45 25.26 2.75
C GLN A 104 -19.57 25.71 3.91
N ASP A 105 -20.23 26.08 5.01
CA ASP A 105 -19.54 26.35 6.26
C ASP A 105 -18.81 25.10 6.75
N CYS A 106 -17.53 25.25 7.07
CA CYS A 106 -16.66 24.17 7.48
C CYS A 106 -16.20 24.25 8.95
N GLU A 107 -16.74 25.20 9.75
CA GLU A 107 -16.26 25.39 11.14
C GLU A 107 -16.44 24.15 11.99
N ALA A 108 -17.59 23.48 11.91
CA ALA A 108 -17.85 22.25 12.65
C ALA A 108 -16.94 21.10 12.19
N LEU A 109 -16.69 20.96 10.89
CA LEU A 109 -15.76 19.99 10.33
C LEU A 109 -14.32 20.25 10.81
N VAL A 110 -13.87 21.50 10.73
CA VAL A 110 -12.53 21.91 11.16
C VAL A 110 -12.33 21.64 12.64
N LYS A 111 -13.35 21.95 13.46
CA LYS A 111 -13.31 21.69 14.90
C LYS A 111 -13.17 20.19 15.19
N GLU A 112 -14.02 19.33 14.60
CA GLU A 112 -13.98 17.87 14.83
C GLU A 112 -12.65 17.27 14.38
N LEU A 113 -12.11 17.71 13.24
CA LEU A 113 -10.79 17.24 12.74
C LEU A 113 -9.64 17.73 13.65
N THR A 114 -9.71 18.95 14.17
CA THR A 114 -8.69 19.49 15.10
C THR A 114 -8.72 18.77 16.44
N GLU A 115 -9.90 18.49 16.98
CA GLU A 115 -10.08 17.68 18.18
C GLU A 115 -9.55 16.26 17.98
N GLY A 116 -9.65 15.71 16.77
CA GLY A 116 -9.02 14.46 16.34
C GLY A 116 -7.50 14.51 16.17
N ASN A 117 -6.87 15.64 16.55
CA ASN A 117 -5.43 15.88 16.45
C ASN A 117 -4.90 15.77 15.00
N HIS A 118 -5.68 16.25 14.03
CA HIS A 118 -5.27 16.36 12.62
C HIS A 118 -4.81 17.81 12.34
N GLY A 119 -3.63 17.95 11.73
CA GLY A 119 -3.15 19.24 11.22
C GLY A 119 -3.97 19.69 10.02
N ILE A 120 -4.50 20.90 10.04
CA ILE A 120 -5.37 21.45 9.01
C ILE A 120 -4.79 22.74 8.48
N SER A 121 -4.87 22.93 7.17
CA SER A 121 -4.62 24.21 6.49
C SER A 121 -5.84 24.56 5.64
N ILE A 122 -6.34 25.77 5.80
CA ILE A 122 -7.51 26.27 5.06
C ILE A 122 -7.05 27.36 4.13
N VAL A 123 -7.53 27.32 2.89
CA VAL A 123 -7.28 28.33 1.86
C VAL A 123 -8.62 28.76 1.30
N ASP A 124 -8.89 30.05 1.31
CA ASP A 124 -10.05 30.61 0.62
C ASP A 124 -9.76 30.68 -0.89
N GLY A 125 -10.74 30.29 -1.69
CA GLY A 125 -10.61 30.24 -3.14
C GLY A 125 -11.88 30.67 -3.87
N GLN A 126 -11.78 30.76 -5.18
CA GLN A 126 -12.92 31.08 -6.06
C GLN A 126 -13.16 29.88 -6.97
N GLY A 127 -14.34 29.27 -6.86
CA GLY A 127 -14.82 28.23 -7.76
C GLY A 127 -15.66 28.78 -8.89
N SER A 128 -16.08 27.91 -9.81
CA SER A 128 -16.94 28.27 -10.93
C SER A 128 -18.34 28.73 -10.50
N GLN A 129 -18.79 28.34 -9.32
CA GLN A 129 -20.13 28.65 -8.78
C GLN A 129 -20.11 29.67 -7.63
N GLY A 130 -18.92 30.19 -7.27
CA GLY A 130 -18.78 31.14 -6.18
C GLY A 130 -17.57 30.91 -5.31
N PRO A 131 -17.51 31.57 -4.13
CA PRO A 131 -16.43 31.39 -3.19
C PRO A 131 -16.44 29.97 -2.62
N ILE A 132 -15.25 29.42 -2.45
CA ILE A 132 -15.02 28.08 -1.90
C ILE A 132 -13.96 28.11 -0.81
N LYS A 133 -13.96 27.09 0.06
CA LYS A 133 -12.86 26.81 0.98
C LYS A 133 -12.18 25.51 0.59
N ILE A 134 -10.86 25.51 0.59
CA ILE A 134 -10.03 24.33 0.34
C ILE A 134 -9.33 23.97 1.64
N ILE A 135 -9.63 22.78 2.15
CA ILE A 135 -9.07 22.27 3.40
C ILE A 135 -8.06 21.17 3.05
N PHE A 136 -6.85 21.35 3.55
CA PHE A 136 -5.78 20.34 3.42
C PHE A 136 -5.52 19.72 4.77
N THR A 137 -5.47 18.38 4.81
CA THR A 137 -5.01 17.63 5.98
C THR A 137 -4.15 16.46 5.54
N VAL A 138 -3.06 16.19 6.26
CA VAL A 138 -2.19 15.05 6.02
C VAL A 138 -2.45 14.01 7.10
N VAL A 139 -2.83 12.82 6.68
CA VAL A 139 -3.23 11.74 7.58
C VAL A 139 -2.46 10.46 7.27
N ALA A 140 -2.28 9.61 8.27
CA ALA A 140 -1.80 8.25 8.02
C ALA A 140 -2.84 7.49 7.19
N ARG A 141 -2.40 6.77 6.15
CA ARG A 141 -3.30 6.02 5.24
C ARG A 141 -4.27 5.10 6.00
N LYS A 142 -3.83 4.50 7.11
CA LYS A 142 -4.67 3.68 7.98
C LYS A 142 -5.87 4.42 8.58
N ASN A 143 -5.76 5.73 8.81
CA ASN A 143 -6.78 6.57 9.42
C ASN A 143 -7.66 7.29 8.38
N LEU A 144 -7.29 7.22 7.09
CA LEU A 144 -7.95 7.97 6.03
C LEU A 144 -9.46 7.73 5.97
N LYS A 145 -9.89 6.45 6.06
CA LYS A 145 -11.32 6.09 6.02
C LYS A 145 -12.12 6.76 7.14
N GLN A 146 -11.55 6.88 8.33
CA GLN A 146 -12.20 7.55 9.47
C GLN A 146 -12.33 9.06 9.22
N VAL A 147 -11.27 9.68 8.70
CA VAL A 147 -11.28 11.12 8.37
C VAL A 147 -12.29 11.41 7.26
N ILE A 148 -12.36 10.58 6.22
CA ILE A 148 -13.37 10.72 5.15
C ILE A 148 -14.79 10.60 5.72
N ALA A 149 -15.02 9.66 6.65
CA ALA A 149 -16.33 9.51 7.28
C ALA A 149 -16.75 10.78 8.06
N VAL A 150 -15.80 11.43 8.74
CA VAL A 150 -16.03 12.74 9.41
C VAL A 150 -16.37 13.82 8.38
N VAL A 151 -15.64 13.88 7.26
CA VAL A 151 -15.90 14.85 6.19
C VAL A 151 -17.32 14.67 5.62
N LEU A 152 -17.69 13.44 5.28
CA LEU A 152 -19.01 13.14 4.69
C LEU A 152 -20.16 13.29 5.68
N LYS A 153 -19.90 13.18 7.00
CA LYS A 153 -20.89 13.46 8.06
C LYS A 153 -21.28 14.95 8.09
N HIS A 154 -20.30 15.85 7.94
CA HIS A 154 -20.53 17.30 7.96
C HIS A 154 -20.94 17.87 6.61
N ASN A 155 -20.37 17.32 5.53
CA ASN A 155 -20.68 17.73 4.17
C ASN A 155 -20.75 16.50 3.24
N PRO A 156 -21.96 15.93 3.07
CA PRO A 156 -22.16 14.76 2.21
C PRO A 156 -21.84 14.98 0.74
N THR A 157 -21.87 16.25 0.29
CA THR A 157 -21.63 16.65 -1.11
C THR A 157 -20.22 17.22 -1.33
N ALA A 158 -19.36 17.20 -0.30
CA ALA A 158 -18.01 17.72 -0.43
C ALA A 158 -17.23 16.97 -1.51
N PHE A 159 -16.59 17.73 -2.39
CA PHE A 159 -15.60 17.17 -3.29
C PHE A 159 -14.30 16.96 -2.51
N TYR A 160 -13.72 15.77 -2.59
CA TYR A 160 -12.40 15.52 -2.02
C TYR A 160 -11.50 14.74 -2.96
N SER A 161 -10.20 14.98 -2.85
CA SER A 161 -9.16 14.24 -3.56
C SER A 161 -8.10 13.75 -2.57
N ILE A 162 -7.48 12.60 -2.90
CA ILE A 162 -6.48 11.96 -2.07
C ILE A 162 -5.19 11.88 -2.88
N GLU A 163 -4.08 12.32 -2.27
CA GLU A 163 -2.76 12.29 -2.90
C GLU A 163 -1.75 11.62 -1.96
N ASP A 164 -0.88 10.75 -2.51
CA ASP A 164 0.17 10.12 -1.72
C ASP A 164 1.30 11.10 -1.38
N VAL A 165 1.63 11.21 -0.10
CA VAL A 165 2.70 12.08 0.39
C VAL A 165 3.95 11.26 0.66
N ARG A 166 5.00 11.52 -0.12
CA ARG A 166 6.30 10.82 0.05
C ARG A 166 7.02 11.21 1.34
N ASN A 167 6.90 12.46 1.77
CA ASN A 167 7.58 12.97 2.94
C ASN A 167 6.84 14.19 3.51
N ALA A 168 6.59 14.19 4.81
CA ALA A 168 6.10 15.33 5.54
C ALA A 168 6.96 15.53 6.78
N GLN A 169 7.37 16.78 7.06
CA GLN A 169 8.18 17.15 8.22
C GLN A 169 7.46 18.21 9.03
N SER A 170 7.54 18.10 10.35
CA SER A 170 7.06 19.13 11.30
C SER A 170 5.56 19.42 11.22
N GLY A 171 4.72 18.38 10.99
CA GLY A 171 3.26 18.49 10.99
C GLY A 171 2.62 17.92 12.27
N ILE A 172 1.40 18.35 12.56
CA ILE A 172 0.53 17.71 13.55
C ILE A 172 -0.13 16.52 12.86
N PHE A 173 0.28 15.30 13.25
CA PHE A 173 -0.31 14.07 12.75
C PHE A 173 -0.97 13.35 13.89
N SER A 174 -2.19 12.85 13.72
CA SER A 174 -2.84 11.97 14.69
C SER A 174 -1.96 10.74 14.91
N SER A 175 -1.18 10.78 15.97
CA SER A 175 -0.19 9.77 16.34
C SER A 175 -0.87 8.65 17.11
N THR A 176 -1.24 7.57 16.45
CA THR A 176 -1.14 6.29 17.14
C THR A 176 0.34 5.99 17.34
N LYS A 177 0.73 5.54 18.54
CA LYS A 177 2.09 5.35 19.11
C LYS A 177 3.18 4.64 18.28
N ASP A 178 3.15 4.68 16.95
CA ASP A 178 4.15 4.07 16.07
C ASP A 178 5.21 5.07 15.61
N HIS A 179 5.76 5.84 16.56
CA HIS A 179 6.91 6.72 16.31
C HIS A 179 8.21 5.99 15.94
N SER A 180 8.28 4.65 16.04
CA SER A 180 9.53 3.93 15.83
C SER A 180 9.94 3.84 14.36
N PHE A 181 8.99 3.77 13.43
CA PHE A 181 9.28 3.61 12.00
C PHE A 181 9.78 4.89 11.31
N PHE A 182 9.30 6.07 11.78
CA PHE A 182 9.71 7.37 11.22
C PHE A 182 10.93 7.99 11.91
N SER A 183 11.24 7.61 13.16
CA SER A 183 12.36 8.18 13.94
C SER A 183 13.74 7.75 13.44
N LEU A 184 13.86 6.63 12.75
CA LEU A 184 15.15 6.14 12.19
C LEU A 184 15.73 7.03 11.07
N ARG A 185 14.97 8.04 10.61
CA ARG A 185 15.46 9.01 9.63
C ARG A 185 16.17 10.22 10.26
N ARG A 186 16.07 10.40 11.61
CA ARG A 186 16.71 11.54 12.32
C ARG A 186 18.21 11.37 12.58
N LEU A 187 18.77 10.18 12.51
CA LEU A 187 20.17 9.90 12.86
C LEU A 187 21.18 10.14 11.71
N GLY A 188 20.75 10.66 10.57
CA GLY A 188 21.60 10.87 9.40
C GLY A 188 21.96 12.31 9.06
N LYS A 189 21.62 13.30 9.90
CA LYS A 189 21.96 14.72 9.66
C LYS A 189 22.55 15.39 10.90
N GLN A 190 23.73 14.93 11.31
CA GLN A 190 24.72 15.71 12.03
C GLN A 190 26.09 15.30 11.52
N LYS A 191 26.52 15.94 10.45
CA LYS A 191 27.88 16.37 10.16
C LYS A 191 27.85 17.26 8.93
#